data_f9315557f53e7d7f8df0d040a630e291
#
_entry.id   f9315557f53e7d7f8df0d040a630e291
#
_cell.length_a   1.000
_cell.length_b   1.000
_cell.length_c   1.000
_cell.angle_alpha   90.00
_cell.angle_beta   90.00
_cell.angle_gamma   90.00
#
_symmetry.space_group_name_H-M   'P 1'
#
loop_
_entity.id
_entity.type
_entity.pdbx_description
1 polymer ?
#
loop_
_entity_poly.entity_id
_entity_poly.type
_entity_poly.pdbx_seq_one_letter_code
_entity_poly.pdbx_strand_id
1 'polypeptide(L)'
;VFPDRDHFGRIFYNQARMSADGIPQFAAVMGSCTAGGAYVPAMSDEAVIVNKTGTIFLGGPPLVKAAIGETATAEELGGAKLHTRLSGVADHFAENDQDAIDKLRSIIDHLPIIERSKNDFNEPRYEQKELLGILEKSHRKPFDIHEVIARIVDDSNFEEFKSDYGKTLVTGFAKIGGSAVGIIGNNGVLFSETALKGAHFVEICCQRKIPLLFLQNITGFMVGKKAEAGGIAKDGAKMVQAVATANVPKLTIIVGGSFGAGNYAMSGRAYQPRFLWMWPX
;
A
#
# COMPACT_ATOMS: atom_id res chain seq x y z
N VAL A 1 13.77 -13.78 30.58
CA VAL A 1 12.87 -12.70 31.02
C VAL A 1 13.72 -11.50 31.44
N PHE A 2 13.31 -10.33 30.99
CA PHE A 2 14.09 -9.10 31.20
C PHE A 2 13.27 -8.15 32.07
N PRO A 3 13.64 -8.01 33.36
CA PRO A 3 12.87 -7.15 34.26
C PRO A 3 13.11 -5.66 34.10
N ASP A 4 14.18 -5.29 33.41
CA ASP A 4 14.50 -3.88 33.21
C ASP A 4 13.56 -3.22 32.23
N ARG A 5 13.21 -1.98 32.54
CA ARG A 5 12.38 -1.14 31.67
C ARG A 5 13.10 -0.80 30.36
N ASP A 6 14.40 -0.62 30.41
CA ASP A 6 15.19 -0.10 29.29
C ASP A 6 16.06 -1.22 28.67
N HIS A 7 15.42 -2.30 28.25
CA HIS A 7 16.08 -3.40 27.54
C HIS A 7 15.63 -3.45 26.07
N PHE A 8 15.98 -4.51 25.36
CA PHE A 8 15.75 -4.66 23.92
C PHE A 8 14.29 -4.43 23.51
N GLY A 9 13.33 -4.87 24.32
CA GLY A 9 11.91 -4.65 24.05
C GLY A 9 11.51 -3.18 24.00
N ARG A 10 12.28 -2.30 24.64
CA ARG A 10 12.03 -0.86 24.63
C ARG A 10 12.14 -0.27 23.23
N ILE A 11 12.96 -0.89 22.36
CA ILE A 11 13.09 -0.46 20.96
C ILE A 11 11.73 -0.51 20.26
N PHE A 12 11.00 -1.62 20.43
CA PHE A 12 9.70 -1.81 19.77
C PHE A 12 8.64 -0.86 20.35
N TYR A 13 8.65 -0.67 21.66
CA TYR A 13 7.76 0.30 22.29
C TYR A 13 8.01 1.69 21.72
N ASN A 14 9.26 2.11 21.65
CA ASN A 14 9.61 3.44 21.13
C ASN A 14 9.23 3.58 19.66
N GLN A 15 9.47 2.53 18.85
CA GLN A 15 9.12 2.52 17.44
C GLN A 15 7.61 2.73 17.25
N ALA A 16 6.79 1.99 18.03
CA ALA A 16 5.34 2.12 17.97
C ALA A 16 4.89 3.52 18.38
N ARG A 17 5.51 4.07 19.45
CA ARG A 17 5.18 5.44 19.91
C ARG A 17 5.53 6.49 18.86
N MET A 18 6.67 6.36 18.21
CA MET A 18 7.07 7.28 17.15
C MET A 18 6.07 7.28 16.00
N SER A 19 5.61 6.09 15.59
CA SER A 19 4.57 5.99 14.55
C SER A 19 3.27 6.65 15.01
N ALA A 20 2.87 6.44 16.26
CA ALA A 20 1.65 7.04 16.81
C ALA A 20 1.73 8.57 16.85
N ASP A 21 2.94 9.10 17.02
CA ASP A 21 3.19 10.55 17.03
C ASP A 21 3.35 11.12 15.60
N GLY A 22 3.16 10.29 14.58
CA GLY A 22 3.22 10.72 13.18
C GLY A 22 4.63 10.87 12.63
N ILE A 23 5.62 10.30 13.31
CA ILE A 23 7.01 10.35 12.84
C ILE A 23 7.23 9.22 11.85
N PRO A 24 7.47 9.50 10.56
CA PRO A 24 7.62 8.44 9.56
C PRO A 24 8.85 7.58 9.83
N GLN A 25 8.71 6.28 9.64
CA GLN A 25 9.79 5.33 9.87
C GLN A 25 9.89 4.38 8.69
N PHE A 26 11.10 4.23 8.15
CA PHE A 26 11.37 3.41 6.97
C PHE A 26 12.48 2.43 7.28
N ALA A 27 12.41 1.25 6.69
CA ALA A 27 13.43 0.22 6.86
C ALA A 27 13.89 -0.31 5.51
N ALA A 28 15.20 -0.55 5.40
CA ALA A 28 15.77 -1.30 4.28
C ALA A 28 16.36 -2.59 4.84
N VAL A 29 15.81 -3.72 4.43
CA VAL A 29 16.25 -5.04 4.88
C VAL A 29 17.30 -5.53 3.90
N MET A 30 18.56 -5.35 4.27
CA MET A 30 19.74 -5.69 3.44
C MET A 30 20.46 -6.96 3.93
N GLY A 31 19.97 -7.54 5.01
CA GLY A 31 20.51 -8.74 5.62
C GLY A 31 19.44 -9.48 6.37
N SER A 32 19.84 -10.29 7.33
CA SER A 32 18.91 -11.16 8.06
C SER A 32 18.28 -10.43 9.24
N CYS A 33 16.95 -10.42 9.28
CA CYS A 33 16.15 -9.92 10.40
C CYS A 33 15.42 -11.11 11.03
N THR A 34 15.95 -11.59 12.16
CA THR A 34 15.50 -12.85 12.77
C THR A 34 14.88 -12.59 14.15
N ALA A 35 13.85 -13.35 14.47
CA ALA A 35 13.17 -13.35 15.77
C ALA A 35 12.65 -11.92 16.10
N GLY A 36 13.06 -11.35 17.23
CA GLY A 36 12.70 -9.98 17.59
C GLY A 36 13.13 -8.96 16.56
N GLY A 37 14.26 -9.19 15.87
CA GLY A 37 14.74 -8.31 14.81
C GLY A 37 13.81 -8.22 13.61
N ALA A 38 12.95 -9.23 13.42
CA ALA A 38 11.95 -9.22 12.34
C ALA A 38 10.92 -8.10 12.54
N TYR A 39 10.65 -7.72 13.79
CA TYR A 39 9.65 -6.69 14.09
C TYR A 39 10.11 -5.28 13.70
N VAL A 40 11.43 -5.04 13.64
CA VAL A 40 11.92 -3.69 13.27
C VAL A 40 11.40 -3.29 11.88
N PRO A 41 11.63 -4.07 10.80
CA PRO A 41 11.05 -3.70 9.51
C PRO A 41 9.54 -3.92 9.45
N ALA A 42 9.01 -4.95 10.13
CA ALA A 42 7.57 -5.25 10.07
C ALA A 42 6.73 -4.16 10.72
N MET A 43 7.25 -3.45 11.72
CA MET A 43 6.57 -2.34 12.38
C MET A 43 6.85 -0.98 11.75
N SER A 44 7.78 -0.91 10.79
CA SER A 44 8.05 0.32 10.06
C SER A 44 6.87 0.70 9.18
N ASP A 45 6.70 1.98 8.90
CA ASP A 45 5.60 2.44 8.06
C ASP A 45 5.73 1.89 6.63
N GLU A 46 6.96 1.84 6.11
CA GLU A 46 7.26 1.15 4.86
C GLU A 46 8.61 0.44 4.97
N ALA A 47 8.71 -0.73 4.35
CA ALA A 47 9.92 -1.54 4.34
C ALA A 47 10.29 -1.96 2.93
N VAL A 48 11.57 -1.78 2.59
CA VAL A 48 12.17 -2.28 1.35
C VAL A 48 13.00 -3.50 1.70
N ILE A 49 12.92 -4.56 0.91
CA ILE A 49 13.70 -5.79 1.16
C ILE A 49 14.52 -6.15 -0.09
N VAL A 50 15.81 -6.43 0.13
CA VAL A 50 16.76 -6.70 -0.96
C VAL A 50 16.73 -8.18 -1.35
N ASN A 51 16.64 -8.42 -2.65
CA ASN A 51 16.62 -9.76 -3.25
C ASN A 51 17.85 -10.57 -2.82
N LYS A 52 17.62 -11.82 -2.40
CA LYS A 52 18.63 -12.83 -2.03
C LYS A 52 19.38 -12.55 -0.72
N THR A 53 19.58 -11.28 -0.34
CA THR A 53 20.33 -10.96 0.89
C THR A 53 19.42 -10.60 2.05
N GLY A 54 18.31 -9.92 1.79
CA GLY A 54 17.35 -9.54 2.83
C GLY A 54 16.43 -10.71 3.19
N THR A 55 16.29 -10.97 4.50
CA THR A 55 15.31 -11.96 4.97
C THR A 55 14.64 -11.46 6.25
N ILE A 56 13.36 -11.80 6.39
CA ILE A 56 12.58 -11.52 7.59
C ILE A 56 11.88 -12.81 8.00
N PHE A 57 12.17 -13.33 9.20
CA PHE A 57 11.45 -14.48 9.73
C PHE A 57 11.55 -14.52 11.26
N LEU A 58 10.50 -15.05 11.89
CA LEU A 58 10.52 -15.23 13.35
C LEU A 58 11.42 -16.40 13.75
N GLY A 59 11.46 -17.45 12.91
CA GLY A 59 12.36 -18.57 13.11
C GLY A 59 13.13 -18.88 11.83
N GLY A 60 14.45 -18.91 11.93
CA GLY A 60 15.30 -19.26 10.79
C GLY A 60 15.36 -20.77 10.54
N PRO A 61 16.03 -21.20 9.45
CA PRO A 61 16.06 -22.62 9.07
C PRO A 61 16.44 -23.59 10.19
N PRO A 62 17.49 -23.34 11.00
CA PRO A 62 17.82 -24.27 12.08
C PRO A 62 16.70 -24.41 13.12
N LEU A 63 16.05 -23.31 13.48
CA LEU A 63 14.98 -23.35 14.49
C LEU A 63 13.76 -24.08 13.94
N VAL A 64 13.38 -23.82 12.70
CA VAL A 64 12.24 -24.48 12.05
C VAL A 64 12.46 -26.00 11.99
N LYS A 65 13.67 -26.40 11.59
CA LYS A 65 14.03 -27.82 11.54
C LYS A 65 13.94 -28.48 12.93
N ALA A 66 14.46 -27.80 13.96
CA ALA A 66 14.43 -28.31 15.33
C ALA A 66 13.01 -28.38 15.90
N ALA A 67 12.19 -27.39 15.59
CA ALA A 67 10.85 -27.26 16.21
C ALA A 67 9.80 -28.18 15.55
N ILE A 68 9.82 -28.28 14.22
CA ILE A 68 8.76 -29.00 13.48
C ILE A 68 9.31 -29.97 12.42
N GLY A 69 10.62 -30.15 12.35
CA GLY A 69 11.26 -31.09 11.42
C GLY A 69 11.28 -30.66 9.96
N GLU A 70 10.78 -29.45 9.67
CA GLU A 70 10.72 -28.94 8.30
C GLU A 70 12.08 -28.44 7.85
N THR A 71 12.49 -28.82 6.64
CA THR A 71 13.71 -28.31 6.02
C THR A 71 13.33 -27.25 5.00
N ALA A 72 13.79 -26.03 5.22
CA ALA A 72 13.51 -24.91 4.34
C ALA A 72 14.72 -23.98 4.29
N THR A 73 14.90 -23.31 3.18
CA THR A 73 15.97 -22.32 3.02
C THR A 73 15.52 -20.97 3.61
N ALA A 74 16.48 -20.10 3.87
CA ALA A 74 16.16 -18.74 4.35
C ALA A 74 15.26 -17.99 3.35
N GLU A 75 15.50 -18.19 2.05
CA GLU A 75 14.71 -17.57 0.99
C GLU A 75 13.25 -18.04 1.00
N GLU A 76 13.04 -19.34 1.24
CA GLU A 76 11.70 -19.91 1.33
C GLU A 76 10.94 -19.46 2.57
N LEU A 77 11.66 -19.24 3.67
CA LEU A 77 11.02 -18.81 4.93
C LEU A 77 10.77 -17.31 4.98
N GLY A 78 11.63 -16.50 4.39
CA GLY A 78 11.50 -15.07 4.58
C GLY A 78 12.22 -14.19 3.56
N GLY A 79 12.37 -14.67 2.33
CA GLY A 79 13.04 -13.90 1.28
C GLY A 79 12.19 -12.76 0.71
N ALA A 80 12.83 -11.96 -0.14
CA ALA A 80 12.23 -10.73 -0.67
C ALA A 80 10.97 -11.01 -1.49
N LYS A 81 11.00 -12.00 -2.37
CA LYS A 81 9.84 -12.34 -3.21
C LYS A 81 8.67 -12.84 -2.39
N LEU A 82 8.93 -13.64 -1.37
CA LEU A 82 7.90 -14.14 -0.47
C LEU A 82 7.17 -12.95 0.20
N HIS A 83 7.94 -12.04 0.78
CA HIS A 83 7.37 -10.98 1.60
C HIS A 83 6.77 -9.83 0.81
N THR A 84 7.20 -9.59 -0.42
CA THR A 84 6.60 -8.52 -1.23
C THR A 84 5.42 -8.99 -2.06
N ARG A 85 5.32 -10.30 -2.36
CA ARG A 85 4.30 -10.81 -3.30
C ARG A 85 3.22 -11.64 -2.62
N LEU A 86 3.59 -12.37 -1.57
CA LEU A 86 2.68 -13.36 -0.98
C LEU A 86 2.21 -12.97 0.41
N SER A 87 3.13 -12.65 1.32
CA SER A 87 2.77 -12.33 2.70
C SER A 87 2.42 -10.87 2.93
N GLY A 88 2.98 -9.95 2.14
CA GLY A 88 2.79 -8.53 2.33
C GLY A 88 3.55 -7.93 3.51
N VAL A 89 4.47 -8.68 4.12
CA VAL A 89 5.27 -8.20 5.26
C VAL A 89 6.18 -7.04 4.85
N ALA A 90 6.72 -7.08 3.64
CA ALA A 90 7.50 -5.97 3.10
C ALA A 90 6.75 -5.34 1.93
N ASP A 91 7.02 -4.07 1.68
CA ASP A 91 6.23 -3.26 0.76
C ASP A 91 6.88 -3.13 -0.62
N HIS A 92 8.21 -3.13 -0.66
CA HIS A 92 8.98 -2.86 -1.87
C HIS A 92 10.10 -3.86 -2.04
N PHE A 93 10.18 -4.43 -3.24
CA PHE A 93 11.25 -5.35 -3.63
C PHE A 93 12.41 -4.55 -4.23
N ALA A 94 13.63 -4.82 -3.81
CA ALA A 94 14.83 -4.22 -4.37
C ALA A 94 15.75 -5.29 -4.91
N GLU A 95 16.35 -5.05 -6.07
CA GLU A 95 17.25 -6.02 -6.69
C GLU A 95 18.61 -6.08 -5.98
N ASN A 96 19.05 -4.98 -5.40
CA ASN A 96 20.33 -4.87 -4.71
C ASN A 96 20.30 -3.70 -3.72
N ASP A 97 21.39 -3.50 -2.99
CA ASP A 97 21.46 -2.45 -1.95
C ASP A 97 21.27 -1.05 -2.54
N GLN A 98 21.87 -0.79 -3.71
CA GLN A 98 21.73 0.53 -4.33
C GLN A 98 20.26 0.80 -4.70
N ASP A 99 19.59 -0.19 -5.29
CA ASP A 99 18.17 -0.07 -5.63
C ASP A 99 17.33 0.18 -4.37
N ALA A 100 17.68 -0.45 -3.24
CA ALA A 100 16.96 -0.22 -1.98
C ALA A 100 17.13 1.22 -1.50
N ILE A 101 18.34 1.76 -1.59
CA ILE A 101 18.62 3.15 -1.19
C ILE A 101 17.83 4.12 -2.11
N ASP A 102 17.83 3.85 -3.40
CA ASP A 102 17.12 4.72 -4.36
C ASP A 102 15.62 4.70 -4.12
N LYS A 103 15.06 3.52 -3.78
CA LYS A 103 13.65 3.40 -3.41
C LYS A 103 13.34 4.19 -2.13
N LEU A 104 14.20 4.10 -1.11
CA LEU A 104 14.01 4.89 0.11
C LEU A 104 14.03 6.39 -0.18
N ARG A 105 14.95 6.83 -1.04
CA ARG A 105 14.99 8.24 -1.45
C ARG A 105 13.69 8.67 -2.14
N SER A 106 13.18 7.82 -3.02
CA SER A 106 11.92 8.10 -3.72
C SER A 106 10.74 8.18 -2.74
N ILE A 107 10.68 7.26 -1.78
CA ILE A 107 9.63 7.25 -0.74
C ILE A 107 9.69 8.58 0.05
N ILE A 108 10.89 8.96 0.49
CA ILE A 108 11.08 10.20 1.27
C ILE A 108 10.71 11.43 0.45
N ASP A 109 10.99 11.42 -0.84
CA ASP A 109 10.68 12.56 -1.71
C ASP A 109 9.18 12.81 -1.86
N HIS A 110 8.37 11.80 -1.60
CA HIS A 110 6.91 11.91 -1.65
C HIS A 110 6.28 12.24 -0.30
N LEU A 111 7.07 12.39 0.76
CA LEU A 111 6.53 12.84 2.04
C LEU A 111 6.08 14.30 1.94
N PRO A 112 5.01 14.69 2.65
CA PRO A 112 4.55 16.08 2.63
C PRO A 112 5.45 16.95 3.51
N ILE A 113 6.68 17.17 3.05
CA ILE A 113 7.62 18.06 3.75
C ILE A 113 7.36 19.48 3.30
N ILE A 114 6.72 20.23 4.19
CA ILE A 114 6.60 21.70 4.26
C ILE A 114 6.71 22.50 2.94
N GLU A 115 5.58 23.13 2.63
CA GLU A 115 5.42 24.30 1.75
C GLU A 115 6.44 24.48 0.61
N ARG A 116 6.29 23.70 -0.45
CA ARG A 116 6.76 24.16 -1.76
C ARG A 116 5.71 25.16 -2.28
N SER A 117 6.20 26.20 -2.94
CA SER A 117 5.33 27.18 -3.58
C SER A 117 4.27 26.49 -4.43
N LYS A 118 3.02 26.90 -4.27
CA LYS A 118 1.86 26.30 -4.98
C LYS A 118 1.94 26.37 -6.51
N ASN A 119 2.98 26.98 -7.03
CA ASN A 119 3.13 27.20 -8.49
C ASN A 119 4.20 26.31 -9.13
N ASP A 120 4.79 25.40 -8.36
CA ASP A 120 5.92 24.61 -8.86
C ASP A 120 5.46 23.17 -9.13
N PHE A 121 4.71 22.99 -10.21
CA PHE A 121 4.28 21.67 -10.63
C PHE A 121 4.43 21.53 -12.14
N ASN A 122 4.61 20.31 -12.58
CA ASN A 122 4.73 19.98 -13.99
C ASN A 122 3.49 19.24 -14.46
N GLU A 123 3.07 19.52 -15.67
CA GLU A 123 1.96 18.80 -16.28
C GLU A 123 2.29 17.31 -16.39
N PRO A 124 1.28 16.44 -16.42
CA PRO A 124 1.51 15.03 -16.76
C PRO A 124 2.24 14.89 -18.12
N ARG A 125 3.04 13.85 -18.25
CA ARG A 125 3.78 13.57 -19.49
C ARG A 125 2.89 13.10 -20.63
N TYR A 126 1.68 12.65 -20.30
CA TYR A 126 0.69 12.17 -21.27
C TYR A 126 -0.45 13.17 -21.35
N GLU A 127 -1.00 13.35 -22.53
CA GLU A 127 -2.09 14.33 -22.73
C GLU A 127 -3.37 13.89 -22.03
N GLN A 128 -3.98 14.82 -21.30
CA GLN A 128 -5.23 14.55 -20.58
C GLN A 128 -6.36 14.15 -21.54
N LYS A 129 -6.34 14.62 -22.77
CA LYS A 129 -7.35 14.27 -23.78
C LYS A 129 -7.40 12.76 -24.05
N GLU A 130 -6.29 12.06 -23.83
CA GLU A 130 -6.23 10.60 -24.02
C GLU A 130 -7.11 9.85 -23.03
N LEU A 131 -7.49 10.47 -21.91
CA LEU A 131 -8.43 9.87 -20.95
C LEU A 131 -9.72 9.43 -21.64
N LEU A 132 -10.17 10.18 -22.64
CA LEU A 132 -11.40 9.87 -23.39
C LEU A 132 -11.27 8.56 -24.18
N GLY A 133 -10.06 8.11 -24.46
CA GLY A 133 -9.82 6.88 -25.23
C GLY A 133 -9.45 5.67 -24.38
N ILE A 134 -9.22 5.85 -23.09
CA ILE A 134 -8.82 4.74 -22.20
C ILE A 134 -10.01 3.80 -21.95
N LEU A 135 -11.20 4.38 -21.74
CA LEU A 135 -12.41 3.60 -21.53
C LEU A 135 -12.98 3.19 -22.89
N GLU A 136 -12.95 1.90 -23.15
CA GLU A 136 -13.58 1.40 -24.37
C GLU A 136 -15.11 1.47 -24.27
N LYS A 137 -15.79 1.51 -25.40
CA LYS A 137 -17.26 1.52 -25.46
C LYS A 137 -17.89 0.30 -24.79
N SER A 138 -17.13 -0.79 -24.65
CA SER A 138 -17.60 -1.98 -23.96
C SER A 138 -17.14 -1.96 -22.50
N HIS A 139 -18.09 -1.86 -21.59
CA HIS A 139 -17.83 -1.94 -20.13
C HIS A 139 -17.27 -3.29 -19.68
N ARG A 140 -17.20 -4.26 -20.59
CA ARG A 140 -16.68 -5.60 -20.26
C ARG A 140 -15.17 -5.71 -20.42
N LYS A 141 -14.54 -4.75 -21.08
CA LYS A 141 -13.09 -4.78 -21.25
C LYS A 141 -12.43 -4.06 -20.10
N PRO A 142 -11.54 -4.73 -19.37
CA PRO A 142 -10.80 -4.07 -18.31
C PRO A 142 -9.80 -3.06 -18.89
N PHE A 143 -9.54 -2.00 -18.15
CA PHE A 143 -8.47 -1.08 -18.47
C PHE A 143 -7.54 -0.98 -17.25
N ASP A 144 -6.30 -0.63 -17.49
CA ASP A 144 -5.31 -0.50 -16.42
C ASP A 144 -5.44 0.88 -15.78
N ILE A 145 -5.73 0.93 -14.49
CA ILE A 145 -5.91 2.18 -13.77
C ILE A 145 -4.64 3.05 -13.78
N HIS A 146 -3.46 2.43 -13.96
CA HIS A 146 -2.22 3.19 -14.10
C HIS A 146 -2.28 4.16 -15.27
N GLU A 147 -3.02 3.83 -16.33
CA GLU A 147 -3.19 4.72 -17.47
C GLU A 147 -3.91 6.01 -17.10
N VAL A 148 -4.91 5.90 -16.22
CA VAL A 148 -5.62 7.08 -15.70
C VAL A 148 -4.67 7.89 -14.80
N ILE A 149 -3.99 7.21 -13.89
CA ILE A 149 -3.08 7.87 -12.92
C ILE A 149 -2.01 8.67 -13.68
N ALA A 150 -1.40 8.05 -14.71
CA ALA A 150 -0.31 8.69 -15.48
C ALA A 150 -0.74 10.00 -16.15
N ARG A 151 -2.04 10.21 -16.38
CA ARG A 151 -2.57 11.38 -17.05
C ARG A 151 -3.15 12.44 -16.13
N ILE A 152 -3.13 12.18 -14.82
CA ILE A 152 -3.69 13.16 -13.86
C ILE A 152 -2.68 13.61 -12.80
N VAL A 153 -1.54 12.92 -12.66
CA VAL A 153 -0.55 13.27 -11.64
C VAL A 153 0.62 14.04 -12.26
N ASP A 154 1.19 14.92 -11.47
CA ASP A 154 2.31 15.77 -11.88
C ASP A 154 3.48 14.92 -12.37
N ASP A 155 4.08 15.28 -13.52
CA ASP A 155 5.20 14.55 -14.14
C ASP A 155 4.87 13.09 -14.47
N SER A 156 3.62 12.66 -14.33
CA SER A 156 3.24 11.25 -14.37
C SER A 156 4.04 10.42 -13.37
N ASN A 157 4.45 11.05 -12.28
CA ASN A 157 5.29 10.43 -11.25
C ASN A 157 4.40 9.84 -10.14
N PHE A 158 4.40 8.51 -10.06
CA PHE A 158 3.57 7.78 -9.11
C PHE A 158 4.46 6.80 -8.33
N GLU A 159 4.58 7.03 -7.03
CA GLU A 159 5.33 6.14 -6.14
C GLU A 159 4.39 5.06 -5.62
N GLU A 160 4.35 3.94 -6.32
CA GLU A 160 3.42 2.86 -6.01
C GLU A 160 3.81 2.13 -4.72
N PHE A 161 2.82 1.93 -3.84
CA PHE A 161 2.95 1.24 -2.55
C PHE A 161 2.49 -0.20 -2.73
N LYS A 162 3.32 -1.16 -2.33
CA LYS A 162 3.05 -2.60 -2.43
C LYS A 162 2.66 -3.03 -3.85
N SER A 163 3.42 -2.60 -4.84
CA SER A 163 3.10 -2.86 -6.25
C SER A 163 3.01 -4.36 -6.60
N ASP A 164 3.74 -5.19 -5.86
CA ASP A 164 3.76 -6.64 -6.11
C ASP A 164 2.73 -7.43 -5.29
N TYR A 165 2.09 -6.79 -4.31
CA TYR A 165 1.12 -7.42 -3.42
C TYR A 165 -0.28 -6.90 -3.73
N GLY A 166 -1.28 -7.79 -3.77
CA GLY A 166 -2.67 -7.38 -3.98
C GLY A 166 -2.85 -6.54 -5.24
N LYS A 167 -2.43 -7.04 -6.37
CA LYS A 167 -2.29 -6.25 -7.62
C LYS A 167 -3.60 -5.72 -8.19
N THR A 168 -4.75 -6.23 -7.73
CA THR A 168 -6.03 -5.73 -8.21
C THR A 168 -6.47 -4.44 -7.51
N LEU A 169 -5.66 -3.98 -6.53
CA LEU A 169 -5.82 -2.64 -5.94
C LEU A 169 -4.48 -1.92 -6.09
N VAL A 170 -4.50 -0.78 -6.77
CA VAL A 170 -3.32 0.06 -6.97
C VAL A 170 -3.35 1.16 -5.93
N THR A 171 -2.27 1.29 -5.16
CA THR A 171 -2.12 2.32 -4.13
C THR A 171 -0.78 3.01 -4.31
N GLY A 172 -0.71 4.30 -4.05
CA GLY A 172 0.56 4.98 -4.14
C GLY A 172 0.45 6.49 -3.92
N PHE A 173 1.60 7.12 -3.87
CA PHE A 173 1.76 8.54 -3.60
C PHE A 173 2.11 9.29 -4.87
N ALA A 174 1.57 10.49 -4.99
CA ALA A 174 1.80 11.36 -6.15
C ALA A 174 1.59 12.81 -5.73
N LYS A 175 1.72 13.71 -6.69
CA LYS A 175 1.31 15.10 -6.53
C LYS A 175 0.32 15.45 -7.64
N ILE A 176 -0.62 16.30 -7.32
CA ILE A 176 -1.56 16.88 -8.32
C ILE A 176 -1.56 18.38 -8.06
N GLY A 177 -1.10 19.14 -9.05
CA GLY A 177 -0.97 20.59 -8.93
C GLY A 177 -0.04 20.97 -7.78
N GLY A 178 1.04 20.23 -7.59
CA GLY A 178 2.01 20.46 -6.52
C GLY A 178 1.60 19.93 -5.14
N SER A 179 0.36 19.45 -4.98
CA SER A 179 -0.14 18.99 -3.67
C SER A 179 -0.05 17.46 -3.55
N ALA A 180 0.49 17.00 -2.43
CA ALA A 180 0.61 15.55 -2.15
C ALA A 180 -0.76 14.90 -2.09
N VAL A 181 -0.88 13.70 -2.66
CA VAL A 181 -2.11 12.92 -2.68
C VAL A 181 -1.78 11.43 -2.60
N GLY A 182 -2.60 10.69 -1.84
CA GLY A 182 -2.58 9.23 -1.84
C GLY A 182 -3.67 8.74 -2.78
N ILE A 183 -3.32 7.91 -3.75
CA ILE A 183 -4.25 7.42 -4.76
C ILE A 183 -4.55 5.94 -4.52
N ILE A 184 -5.83 5.59 -4.54
CA ILE A 184 -6.32 4.21 -4.45
C ILE A 184 -7.19 3.96 -5.69
N GLY A 185 -6.76 3.02 -6.54
CA GLY A 185 -7.50 2.72 -7.77
C GLY A 185 -7.76 1.23 -7.94
N ASN A 186 -8.91 0.89 -8.49
CA ASN A 186 -9.25 -0.51 -8.73
C ASN A 186 -8.66 -0.99 -10.05
N ASN A 187 -8.05 -2.17 -9.99
CA ASN A 187 -7.55 -2.88 -11.18
C ASN A 187 -8.12 -4.31 -11.20
N GLY A 188 -9.31 -4.50 -10.64
CA GLY A 188 -9.99 -5.79 -10.59
C GLY A 188 -10.77 -6.00 -9.31
N VAL A 189 -11.14 -7.25 -9.05
CA VAL A 189 -11.89 -7.68 -7.88
C VAL A 189 -11.07 -7.50 -6.60
N LEU A 190 -11.72 -7.17 -5.50
CA LEU A 190 -11.06 -7.07 -4.20
C LEU A 190 -10.96 -8.45 -3.54
N PHE A 191 -9.77 -8.77 -3.07
CA PHE A 191 -9.44 -9.98 -2.31
C PHE A 191 -9.09 -9.60 -0.87
N SER A 192 -8.85 -10.59 -0.01
CA SER A 192 -8.39 -10.34 1.35
C SER A 192 -7.10 -9.52 1.36
N GLU A 193 -6.11 -9.91 0.55
CA GLU A 193 -4.83 -9.18 0.50
C GLU A 193 -5.00 -7.75 -0.03
N THR A 194 -5.92 -7.50 -0.97
CA THR A 194 -6.15 -6.14 -1.44
C THR A 194 -6.83 -5.29 -0.37
N ALA A 195 -7.73 -5.89 0.41
CA ALA A 195 -8.38 -5.18 1.52
C ALA A 195 -7.37 -4.80 2.61
N LEU A 196 -6.45 -5.71 2.95
CA LEU A 196 -5.38 -5.43 3.92
C LEU A 196 -4.45 -4.34 3.40
N LYS A 197 -4.08 -4.40 2.12
CA LYS A 197 -3.27 -3.37 1.46
C LYS A 197 -3.95 -2.01 1.51
N GLY A 198 -5.24 -1.97 1.17
CA GLY A 198 -6.02 -0.73 1.17
C GLY A 198 -6.12 -0.11 2.56
N ALA A 199 -6.40 -0.94 3.58
CA ALA A 199 -6.47 -0.48 4.96
C ALA A 199 -5.13 0.11 5.41
N HIS A 200 -4.04 -0.59 5.16
CA HIS A 200 -2.68 -0.14 5.51
C HIS A 200 -2.37 1.20 4.83
N PHE A 201 -2.66 1.30 3.54
CA PHE A 201 -2.38 2.53 2.78
C PHE A 201 -3.18 3.73 3.31
N VAL A 202 -4.47 3.54 3.58
CA VAL A 202 -5.32 4.60 4.14
C VAL A 202 -4.76 5.06 5.49
N GLU A 203 -4.34 4.12 6.34
CA GLU A 203 -3.78 4.46 7.66
C GLU A 203 -2.49 5.27 7.52
N ILE A 204 -1.60 4.91 6.59
CA ILE A 204 -0.37 5.67 6.34
C ILE A 204 -0.70 7.09 5.89
N CYS A 205 -1.65 7.24 4.96
CA CYS A 205 -2.06 8.56 4.47
C CYS A 205 -2.62 9.41 5.61
N CYS A 206 -3.41 8.81 6.51
CA CYS A 206 -3.94 9.52 7.67
C CYS A 206 -2.81 9.99 8.60
N GLN A 207 -1.82 9.12 8.86
CA GLN A 207 -0.67 9.48 9.68
C GLN A 207 0.13 10.63 9.07
N ARG A 208 0.29 10.62 7.75
CA ARG A 208 1.06 11.64 7.01
C ARG A 208 0.23 12.87 6.67
N LYS A 209 -1.07 12.88 6.99
CA LYS A 209 -2.01 13.96 6.69
C LYS A 209 -2.10 14.24 5.20
N ILE A 210 -2.10 13.18 4.40
CA ILE A 210 -2.17 13.25 2.94
C ILE A 210 -3.61 12.98 2.51
N PRO A 211 -4.24 13.88 1.73
CA PRO A 211 -5.60 13.62 1.20
C PRO A 211 -5.63 12.38 0.32
N LEU A 212 -6.80 11.73 0.27
CA LEU A 212 -7.01 10.50 -0.49
C LEU A 212 -7.84 10.77 -1.74
N LEU A 213 -7.39 10.23 -2.87
CA LEU A 213 -8.14 10.21 -4.12
C LEU A 213 -8.47 8.76 -4.46
N PHE A 214 -9.75 8.44 -4.51
CA PHE A 214 -10.24 7.12 -4.90
C PHE A 214 -10.65 7.14 -6.37
N LEU A 215 -10.04 6.27 -7.16
CA LEU A 215 -10.40 6.05 -8.57
C LEU A 215 -11.17 4.73 -8.61
N GLN A 216 -12.50 4.85 -8.55
CA GLN A 216 -13.37 3.70 -8.34
C GLN A 216 -13.76 3.04 -9.65
N ASN A 217 -13.38 1.77 -9.80
CA ASN A 217 -13.82 0.88 -10.89
C ASN A 217 -13.97 -0.50 -10.27
N ILE A 218 -14.96 -0.63 -9.38
CA ILE A 218 -15.10 -1.82 -8.54
C ILE A 218 -16.25 -2.70 -8.98
N THR A 219 -15.96 -4.00 -9.16
CA THR A 219 -16.96 -5.02 -9.43
C THR A 219 -17.43 -5.71 -8.15
N GLY A 220 -16.64 -5.64 -7.08
CA GLY A 220 -17.00 -6.21 -5.78
C GLY A 220 -15.84 -6.94 -5.12
N PHE A 221 -16.13 -7.48 -3.96
CA PHE A 221 -15.22 -8.42 -3.28
C PHE A 221 -15.37 -9.81 -3.89
N MET A 222 -14.28 -10.57 -3.86
CA MET A 222 -14.29 -11.96 -4.31
C MET A 222 -15.29 -12.78 -3.47
N VAL A 223 -15.95 -13.71 -4.08
CA VAL A 223 -16.94 -14.58 -3.43
C VAL A 223 -16.54 -16.04 -3.58
N GLY A 224 -17.15 -16.92 -2.79
CA GLY A 224 -16.95 -18.35 -2.91
C GLY A 224 -16.31 -18.96 -1.65
N LYS A 225 -16.35 -20.29 -1.56
CA LYS A 225 -15.92 -21.03 -0.38
C LYS A 225 -14.49 -20.68 0.07
N LYS A 226 -13.56 -20.55 -0.88
CA LYS A 226 -12.16 -20.22 -0.57
C LYS A 226 -12.04 -18.82 0.01
N ALA A 227 -12.75 -17.84 -0.56
CA ALA A 227 -12.73 -16.47 -0.10
C ALA A 227 -13.32 -16.38 1.33
N GLU A 228 -14.46 -17.02 1.55
CA GLU A 228 -15.12 -17.00 2.87
C GLU A 228 -14.26 -17.70 3.92
N ALA A 229 -13.73 -18.89 3.60
CA ALA A 229 -12.85 -19.61 4.53
C ALA A 229 -11.56 -18.85 4.83
N GLY A 230 -11.09 -18.05 3.89
CA GLY A 230 -9.92 -17.20 4.05
C GLY A 230 -10.15 -15.93 4.85
N GLY A 231 -11.40 -15.66 5.26
CA GLY A 231 -11.70 -14.51 6.12
C GLY A 231 -11.93 -13.20 5.38
N ILE A 232 -12.39 -13.26 4.12
CA ILE A 232 -12.55 -12.05 3.29
C ILE A 232 -13.50 -11.02 3.93
N ALA A 233 -14.53 -11.48 4.65
CA ALA A 233 -15.47 -10.57 5.31
C ALA A 233 -14.76 -9.74 6.39
N LYS A 234 -13.89 -10.38 7.19
CA LYS A 234 -13.14 -9.68 8.23
C LYS A 234 -12.09 -8.74 7.63
N ASP A 235 -11.38 -9.22 6.61
CA ASP A 235 -10.34 -8.41 5.96
C ASP A 235 -10.98 -7.24 5.20
N GLY A 236 -12.09 -7.49 4.51
CA GLY A 236 -12.85 -6.42 3.84
C GLY A 236 -13.32 -5.37 4.83
N ALA A 237 -13.80 -5.82 6.00
CA ALA A 237 -14.25 -4.90 7.06
C ALA A 237 -13.12 -3.97 7.53
N LYS A 238 -11.89 -4.46 7.56
CA LYS A 238 -10.74 -3.60 7.94
C LYS A 238 -10.56 -2.44 6.97
N MET A 239 -10.67 -2.71 5.67
CA MET A 239 -10.56 -1.64 4.67
C MET A 239 -11.74 -0.66 4.77
N VAL A 240 -12.96 -1.19 4.86
CA VAL A 240 -14.16 -0.36 5.00
C VAL A 240 -14.05 0.53 6.24
N GLN A 241 -13.60 -0.02 7.36
CA GLN A 241 -13.44 0.72 8.60
C GLN A 241 -12.36 1.79 8.48
N ALA A 242 -11.22 1.47 7.86
CA ALA A 242 -10.14 2.43 7.66
C ALA A 242 -10.63 3.62 6.81
N VAL A 243 -11.37 3.35 5.74
CA VAL A 243 -11.92 4.41 4.87
C VAL A 243 -12.95 5.24 5.64
N ALA A 244 -13.81 4.60 6.42
CA ALA A 244 -14.86 5.29 7.19
C ALA A 244 -14.27 6.23 8.24
N THR A 245 -13.18 5.81 8.89
CA THR A 245 -12.57 6.57 9.99
C THR A 245 -11.41 7.47 9.53
N ALA A 246 -11.11 7.51 8.24
CA ALA A 246 -10.02 8.34 7.73
C ALA A 246 -10.28 9.81 8.05
N ASN A 247 -9.29 10.45 8.66
CA ASN A 247 -9.38 11.83 9.13
C ASN A 247 -8.74 12.84 8.17
N VAL A 248 -8.54 12.44 6.92
CA VAL A 248 -8.03 13.31 5.85
C VAL A 248 -9.13 13.50 4.80
N PRO A 249 -9.06 14.58 3.99
CA PRO A 249 -10.03 14.75 2.91
C PRO A 249 -10.03 13.54 1.96
N LYS A 250 -11.22 13.10 1.60
CA LYS A 250 -11.43 12.02 0.63
C LYS A 250 -12.12 12.60 -0.59
N LEU A 251 -11.61 12.27 -1.76
CA LEU A 251 -12.18 12.65 -3.06
C LEU A 251 -12.41 11.34 -3.83
N THR A 252 -13.54 11.22 -4.51
CA THR A 252 -13.86 10.00 -5.25
C THR A 252 -14.25 10.32 -6.67
N ILE A 253 -13.64 9.62 -7.63
CA ILE A 253 -14.03 9.65 -9.03
C ILE A 253 -14.42 8.23 -9.42
N ILE A 254 -15.67 8.02 -9.78
CA ILE A 254 -16.12 6.74 -10.31
C ILE A 254 -15.78 6.74 -11.80
N VAL A 255 -14.72 6.00 -12.15
CA VAL A 255 -14.22 5.93 -13.52
C VAL A 255 -14.74 4.69 -14.27
N GLY A 256 -15.51 3.86 -13.58
CA GLY A 256 -16.07 2.64 -14.16
C GLY A 256 -17.15 2.08 -13.27
N GLY A 257 -17.06 0.79 -12.94
CA GLY A 257 -18.07 0.12 -12.13
C GLY A 257 -18.10 0.57 -10.68
N SER A 258 -19.26 0.47 -10.04
CA SER A 258 -19.45 0.79 -8.62
C SER A 258 -20.54 -0.14 -8.07
N PHE A 259 -20.13 -1.30 -7.58
CA PHE A 259 -21.06 -2.35 -7.18
C PHE A 259 -20.78 -2.86 -5.76
N GLY A 260 -21.85 -3.20 -5.06
CA GLY A 260 -21.83 -3.91 -3.79
C GLY A 260 -21.05 -3.19 -2.68
N ALA A 261 -20.56 -3.98 -1.75
CA ALA A 261 -19.77 -3.46 -0.61
C ALA A 261 -18.39 -2.92 -1.04
N GLY A 262 -17.95 -3.24 -2.25
CA GLY A 262 -16.74 -2.63 -2.80
C GLY A 262 -16.86 -1.12 -2.92
N ASN A 263 -18.07 -0.62 -3.18
CA ASN A 263 -18.33 0.82 -3.19
C ASN A 263 -17.96 1.45 -1.85
N TYR A 264 -18.25 0.79 -0.73
CA TYR A 264 -17.93 1.29 0.61
C TYR A 264 -16.41 1.37 0.82
N ALA A 265 -15.71 0.32 0.42
CA ALA A 265 -14.24 0.27 0.54
C ALA A 265 -13.55 1.33 -0.32
N MET A 266 -14.21 1.79 -1.38
CA MET A 266 -13.67 2.80 -2.30
C MET A 266 -14.27 4.19 -2.08
N SER A 267 -14.71 4.47 -0.86
CA SER A 267 -15.26 5.77 -0.44
C SER A 267 -16.40 6.23 -1.34
N GLY A 268 -17.43 5.38 -1.45
CA GLY A 268 -18.65 5.77 -2.13
C GLY A 268 -19.42 6.85 -1.37
N ARG A 269 -20.57 7.26 -1.91
CA ARG A 269 -21.33 8.42 -1.42
C ARG A 269 -21.62 8.36 0.09
N ALA A 270 -21.97 7.17 0.61
CA ALA A 270 -22.30 7.00 2.02
C ALA A 270 -21.10 7.23 2.96
N TYR A 271 -19.88 7.18 2.44
CA TYR A 271 -18.65 7.36 3.21
C TYR A 271 -18.14 8.79 3.21
N GLN A 272 -19.02 9.70 2.77
CA GLN A 272 -18.86 11.15 2.86
C GLN A 272 -17.52 11.66 2.30
N PRO A 273 -17.19 11.29 1.03
CA PRO A 273 -16.08 11.99 0.39
C PRO A 273 -16.43 13.47 0.28
N ARG A 274 -15.43 14.33 0.34
CA ARG A 274 -15.66 15.78 0.20
C ARG A 274 -16.30 16.10 -1.15
N PHE A 275 -15.87 15.38 -2.20
CA PHE A 275 -16.46 15.45 -3.54
C PHE A 275 -16.52 14.04 -4.13
N LEU A 276 -17.56 13.80 -4.88
CA LEU A 276 -17.71 12.55 -5.65
C LEU A 276 -18.18 12.92 -7.05
N TRP A 277 -17.42 12.51 -8.03
CA TRP A 277 -17.75 12.68 -9.44
C TRP A 277 -17.88 11.31 -10.11
N MET A 278 -18.63 11.28 -11.21
CA MET A 278 -18.81 10.07 -12.00
C MET A 278 -18.58 10.38 -13.47
N TRP A 279 -17.81 9.53 -14.13
CA TRP A 279 -17.62 9.61 -15.56
C TRP A 279 -18.91 9.21 -16.29
N PRO A 280 -19.15 10.01 -17.40
CA PRO A 280 -20.31 9.58 -18.22
C PRO A 280 -20.12 8.14 -18.69
N UNK A 281 -21.16 7.08 -18.52
CA UNK A 281 -21.16 5.75 -18.76
C UNK A 281 -20.76 5.18 -19.41
#